data_2a717a1830bd097d65ca29e371e88199
#
_entry.id   2a717a1830bd097d65ca29e371e88199
#
_cell.length_a   1.000
_cell.length_b   1.000
_cell.length_c   1.000
_cell.angle_alpha   90.00
_cell.angle_beta   90.00
_cell.angle_gamma   90.00
#
_symmetry.space_group_name_H-M   'P 1'
#
loop_
_entity.id
_entity.type
_entity.pdbx_description
1 polymer ?
#
loop_
_entity_poly.entity_id
_entity_poly.type
_entity_poly.pdbx_seq_one_letter_code
_entity_poly.pdbx_strand_id
1 'polypeptide(L)'
;MAKVYIGSARHDENGKLNGKEGDQLQTGSGNDFKGEVSMQPYYTHKYGWNGLRFYNIAYRHKCAERMVAAVNNANIGYSQKGRAQIIKNGIDTKKKTNCDCSSLLRRVFTETTGMDPGNFTTEDARTVLLATGLVQSIIVSESNLQVGDILISKKKSHCAVVVLGNTPEDKKKESYYPTYFGRGTSIVSALETVGEKDTSFAHRKKIAFANGFKSYSGTIKENLTLLTYLKCGQLKKA
;
A
#
# COMPACT_ATOMS: atom_id res chain seq x y z
N MET A 1 -7.86 -7.62 20.24
CA MET A 1 -7.19 -7.34 18.97
C MET A 1 -8.24 -7.16 17.91
N ALA A 2 -8.09 -6.18 17.02
CA ALA A 2 -9.01 -6.01 15.91
C ALA A 2 -8.89 -7.23 14.97
N LYS A 3 -10.02 -7.74 14.48
CA LYS A 3 -10.03 -8.85 13.53
C LYS A 3 -9.44 -8.37 12.19
N VAL A 4 -8.43 -9.05 11.66
CA VAL A 4 -7.76 -8.67 10.42
C VAL A 4 -8.52 -9.24 9.23
N TYR A 5 -8.75 -8.40 8.20
CA TYR A 5 -9.34 -8.80 6.92
C TYR A 5 -8.40 -8.46 5.78
N ILE A 6 -8.41 -9.30 4.76
CA ILE A 6 -7.62 -9.13 3.54
C ILE A 6 -8.54 -9.09 2.32
N GLY A 7 -8.21 -8.22 1.35
CA GLY A 7 -8.88 -8.12 0.06
C GLY A 7 -8.01 -8.66 -1.06
N SER A 8 -8.62 -9.34 -2.03
CA SER A 8 -7.91 -9.88 -3.20
C SER A 8 -8.86 -10.31 -4.32
N ALA A 9 -8.33 -10.42 -5.54
CA ALA A 9 -8.96 -11.21 -6.61
C ALA A 9 -8.55 -12.68 -6.43
N ARG A 10 -9.50 -13.62 -6.48
CA ARG A 10 -9.27 -15.00 -6.05
C ARG A 10 -9.52 -16.04 -7.13
N HIS A 11 -10.71 -16.10 -7.66
CA HIS A 11 -11.20 -17.04 -8.65
C HIS A 11 -12.55 -16.51 -9.18
N ASP A 12 -13.04 -17.08 -10.27
CA ASP A 12 -14.37 -16.78 -10.77
C ASP A 12 -15.49 -17.32 -9.83
N GLU A 13 -16.74 -17.02 -10.15
CA GLU A 13 -17.93 -17.43 -9.40
C GLU A 13 -18.07 -18.95 -9.26
N ASN A 14 -17.43 -19.72 -10.16
CA ASN A 14 -17.40 -21.18 -10.15
C ASN A 14 -16.17 -21.77 -9.43
N GLY A 15 -15.37 -20.92 -8.80
CA GLY A 15 -14.12 -21.32 -8.14
C GLY A 15 -12.97 -21.62 -9.09
N LYS A 16 -13.06 -21.22 -10.37
CA LYS A 16 -12.06 -21.48 -11.41
C LYS A 16 -11.16 -20.27 -11.63
N LEU A 17 -9.95 -20.53 -12.12
CA LEU A 17 -8.98 -19.47 -12.45
C LEU A 17 -9.19 -18.89 -13.87
N ASN A 18 -10.04 -19.48 -14.70
CA ASN A 18 -10.31 -19.11 -16.09
C ASN A 18 -11.81 -18.91 -16.34
N GLY A 19 -12.47 -18.12 -15.50
CA GLY A 19 -13.87 -17.74 -15.68
C GLY A 19 -14.09 -16.90 -16.94
N LYS A 20 -15.35 -16.65 -17.27
CA LYS A 20 -15.73 -15.78 -18.37
C LYS A 20 -15.39 -14.33 -18.07
N GLU A 21 -15.04 -13.60 -19.11
CA GLU A 21 -14.75 -12.18 -19.00
C GLU A 21 -16.01 -11.38 -18.61
N GLY A 22 -15.91 -10.57 -17.57
CA GLY A 22 -16.99 -9.75 -17.08
C GLY A 22 -18.15 -10.51 -16.45
N ASP A 23 -17.93 -11.74 -16.08
CA ASP A 23 -18.89 -12.68 -15.52
C ASP A 23 -18.75 -12.73 -13.99
N GLN A 24 -19.17 -11.67 -13.33
CA GLN A 24 -19.03 -11.63 -11.87
C GLN A 24 -20.36 -11.64 -11.15
N LEU A 25 -20.34 -12.35 -10.02
CA LEU A 25 -21.44 -12.49 -9.08
C LEU A 25 -21.18 -11.79 -7.75
N GLN A 26 -20.54 -10.62 -7.78
CA GLN A 26 -20.47 -9.82 -6.55
C GLN A 26 -21.85 -9.32 -6.19
N THR A 27 -22.39 -9.84 -5.11
CA THR A 27 -23.74 -9.55 -4.63
C THR A 27 -23.77 -8.59 -3.44
N GLY A 28 -22.61 -8.17 -2.91
CA GLY A 28 -22.58 -7.38 -1.70
C GLY A 28 -21.45 -6.38 -1.59
N SER A 29 -21.60 -5.48 -0.66
CA SER A 29 -20.58 -4.51 -0.28
C SER A 29 -19.57 -5.15 0.68
N GLY A 30 -18.34 -5.33 0.23
CA GLY A 30 -17.20 -5.53 1.12
C GLY A 30 -17.08 -6.84 1.90
N ASN A 31 -18.16 -7.56 2.10
CA ASN A 31 -18.23 -8.80 2.89
C ASN A 31 -18.59 -10.03 2.06
N ASP A 32 -18.54 -9.92 0.75
CA ASP A 32 -18.85 -11.05 -0.12
C ASP A 32 -17.67 -12.00 -0.21
N PHE A 33 -17.69 -13.02 0.63
CA PHE A 33 -16.69 -14.09 0.63
C PHE A 33 -16.80 -15.03 -0.58
N LYS A 34 -17.82 -14.87 -1.40
CA LYS A 34 -18.08 -15.68 -2.60
C LYS A 34 -17.72 -14.95 -3.88
N GLY A 35 -17.51 -13.63 -3.82
CA GLY A 35 -17.16 -12.81 -4.97
C GLY A 35 -15.78 -13.12 -5.54
N GLU A 36 -15.62 -12.82 -6.80
CA GLU A 36 -14.36 -13.00 -7.54
C GLU A 36 -13.26 -12.07 -7.01
N VAL A 37 -13.63 -10.83 -6.68
CA VAL A 37 -12.82 -9.88 -5.92
C VAL A 37 -13.53 -9.64 -4.60
N SER A 38 -12.93 -10.08 -3.51
CA SER A 38 -13.63 -10.12 -2.22
C SER A 38 -12.72 -9.87 -1.04
N MET A 39 -13.34 -9.55 0.10
CA MET A 39 -12.72 -9.51 1.42
C MET A 39 -12.95 -10.82 2.17
N GLN A 40 -11.97 -11.21 2.99
CA GLN A 40 -12.13 -12.34 3.92
C GLN A 40 -11.30 -12.13 5.18
N PRO A 41 -11.62 -12.82 6.30
CA PRO A 41 -10.73 -12.84 7.43
C PRO A 41 -9.33 -13.29 7.04
N TYR A 42 -8.32 -12.70 7.69
CA TYR A 42 -6.95 -13.16 7.52
C TYR A 42 -6.84 -14.65 7.83
N TYR A 43 -6.03 -15.33 7.06
CA TYR A 43 -5.68 -16.73 7.29
C TYR A 43 -4.19 -16.93 7.05
N THR A 44 -3.61 -17.88 7.74
CA THR A 44 -2.24 -18.32 7.46
C THR A 44 -2.24 -19.13 6.17
N HIS A 45 -1.68 -18.57 5.12
CA HIS A 45 -1.56 -19.30 3.85
C HIS A 45 -0.72 -20.57 4.06
N LYS A 46 -1.13 -21.69 3.43
CA LYS A 46 -0.46 -23.00 3.62
C LYS A 46 1.06 -22.97 3.38
N TYR A 47 1.54 -22.04 2.59
CA TYR A 47 2.97 -21.82 2.34
C TYR A 47 3.53 -20.61 3.10
N GLY A 48 2.74 -19.97 3.96
CA GLY A 48 3.09 -18.72 4.61
C GLY A 48 3.03 -17.50 3.68
N TRP A 49 3.13 -16.33 4.28
CA TRP A 49 3.12 -15.04 3.62
C TRP A 49 4.48 -14.35 3.71
N ASN A 50 4.89 -13.66 2.64
CA ASN A 50 5.82 -12.55 2.66
C ASN A 50 5.00 -11.27 2.79
N GLY A 51 5.36 -10.40 3.73
CA GLY A 51 4.68 -9.13 3.93
C GLY A 51 5.52 -7.97 3.44
N LEU A 52 4.84 -6.98 2.84
CA LEU A 52 5.42 -5.69 2.50
C LEU A 52 4.57 -4.58 3.11
N ARG A 53 5.22 -3.51 3.56
CA ARG A 53 4.58 -2.36 4.17
C ARG A 53 5.12 -1.08 3.56
N PHE A 54 4.24 -0.18 3.14
CA PHE A 54 4.66 1.15 2.70
C PHE A 54 5.34 1.90 3.84
N TYR A 55 6.41 2.61 3.53
CA TYR A 55 7.02 3.55 4.47
C TYR A 55 6.05 4.68 4.83
N ASN A 56 5.32 5.18 3.82
CA ASN A 56 4.36 6.25 3.96
C ASN A 56 3.02 5.74 4.50
N ILE A 57 2.58 6.27 5.65
CA ILE A 57 1.31 5.89 6.29
C ILE A 57 0.11 6.25 5.41
N ALA A 58 0.14 7.39 4.71
CA ALA A 58 -0.95 7.77 3.81
C ALA A 58 -1.11 6.76 2.66
N TYR A 59 0.00 6.19 2.17
CA TYR A 59 -0.06 5.12 1.17
C TYR A 59 -0.65 3.83 1.74
N ARG A 60 -0.43 3.52 3.03
CA ARG A 60 -1.07 2.34 3.66
C ARG A 60 -2.59 2.47 3.64
N HIS A 61 -3.10 3.60 4.12
CA HIS A 61 -4.54 3.85 4.13
C HIS A 61 -5.12 3.86 2.72
N LYS A 62 -4.48 4.56 1.79
CA LYS A 62 -4.94 4.63 0.40
C LYS A 62 -4.87 3.27 -0.31
N CYS A 63 -3.87 2.44 -0.03
CA CYS A 63 -3.77 1.08 -0.56
C CYS A 63 -4.96 0.22 -0.12
N ALA A 64 -5.30 0.25 1.16
CA ALA A 64 -6.48 -0.44 1.67
C ALA A 64 -7.78 0.11 1.09
N GLU A 65 -7.92 1.44 1.02
CA GLU A 65 -9.07 2.11 0.41
C GLU A 65 -9.27 1.68 -1.05
N ARG A 66 -8.19 1.67 -1.86
CA ARG A 66 -8.28 1.25 -3.27
C ARG A 66 -8.61 -0.23 -3.42
N MET A 67 -8.10 -1.09 -2.55
CA MET A 67 -8.48 -2.49 -2.54
C MET A 67 -9.96 -2.67 -2.14
N VAL A 68 -10.45 -1.95 -1.13
CA VAL A 68 -11.88 -1.96 -0.76
C VAL A 68 -12.75 -1.44 -1.90
N ALA A 69 -12.32 -0.39 -2.60
CA ALA A 69 -13.03 0.10 -3.77
C ALA A 69 -13.14 -0.97 -4.88
N ALA A 70 -12.07 -1.72 -5.12
CA ALA A 70 -12.08 -2.84 -6.07
C ALA A 70 -13.04 -3.96 -5.63
N VAL A 71 -13.04 -4.32 -4.36
CA VAL A 71 -13.96 -5.32 -3.78
C VAL A 71 -15.42 -4.90 -3.95
N ASN A 72 -15.71 -3.61 -3.80
CA ASN A 72 -17.08 -3.07 -3.90
C ASN A 72 -17.52 -2.78 -5.33
N ASN A 73 -16.64 -2.89 -6.32
CA ASN A 73 -16.99 -2.62 -7.71
C ASN A 73 -17.46 -3.88 -8.44
N ALA A 74 -18.78 -4.02 -8.59
CA ALA A 74 -19.40 -5.15 -9.30
C ALA A 74 -19.02 -5.26 -10.80
N ASN A 75 -18.24 -4.36 -11.35
CA ASN A 75 -17.72 -4.47 -12.71
C ASN A 75 -16.33 -5.13 -12.78
N ILE A 76 -15.69 -5.44 -11.63
CA ILE A 76 -14.37 -6.06 -11.60
C ILE A 76 -14.51 -7.56 -11.32
N GLY A 77 -14.14 -8.39 -12.28
CA GLY A 77 -14.17 -9.85 -12.19
C GLY A 77 -12.78 -10.47 -12.28
N TYR A 78 -12.74 -11.78 -12.10
CA TYR A 78 -11.50 -12.54 -12.15
C TYR A 78 -11.35 -13.29 -13.49
N SER A 79 -10.25 -13.03 -14.18
CA SER A 79 -9.81 -13.86 -15.30
C SER A 79 -8.31 -13.69 -15.53
N GLN A 80 -7.56 -14.79 -15.55
CA GLN A 80 -6.13 -14.73 -15.88
C GLN A 80 -5.89 -14.30 -17.33
N LYS A 81 -6.77 -14.66 -18.26
CA LYS A 81 -6.68 -14.24 -19.67
C LYS A 81 -6.96 -12.75 -19.83
N GLY A 82 -7.93 -12.22 -19.07
CA GLY A 82 -8.32 -10.81 -19.10
C GLY A 82 -7.53 -9.90 -18.15
N ARG A 83 -6.54 -10.41 -17.45
CA ARG A 83 -5.85 -9.73 -16.34
C ARG A 83 -5.35 -8.31 -16.63
N ALA A 84 -5.03 -7.99 -17.86
CA ALA A 84 -4.53 -6.68 -18.26
C ALA A 84 -5.62 -5.57 -18.30
N GLN A 85 -6.90 -5.93 -18.30
CA GLN A 85 -8.00 -4.97 -18.43
C GLN A 85 -8.05 -4.01 -17.25
N ILE A 86 -7.80 -4.48 -16.02
CA ILE A 86 -7.81 -3.62 -14.83
C ILE A 86 -6.74 -2.52 -14.91
N ILE A 87 -5.61 -2.78 -15.56
CA ILE A 87 -4.54 -1.80 -15.75
C ILE A 87 -5.03 -0.65 -16.64
N LYS A 88 -5.76 -0.98 -17.70
CA LYS A 88 -6.32 0.00 -18.64
C LYS A 88 -7.51 0.74 -18.07
N ASN A 89 -8.44 0.03 -17.45
CA ASN A 89 -9.76 0.58 -17.10
C ASN A 89 -9.80 1.22 -15.69
N GLY A 90 -8.91 0.81 -14.79
CA GLY A 90 -8.87 1.33 -13.42
C GLY A 90 -9.87 0.69 -12.48
N ILE A 91 -9.75 1.00 -11.18
CA ILE A 91 -10.60 0.44 -10.12
C ILE A 91 -12.01 1.05 -10.13
N ASP A 92 -12.15 2.33 -10.49
CA ASP A 92 -13.45 3.01 -10.52
C ASP A 92 -14.21 2.80 -11.85
N THR A 93 -13.84 1.77 -12.59
CA THR A 93 -14.43 1.47 -13.91
C THR A 93 -15.92 1.19 -13.84
N LYS A 94 -16.65 1.66 -14.84
CA LYS A 94 -18.06 1.31 -15.10
C LYS A 94 -18.21 0.22 -16.17
N LYS A 95 -17.09 -0.26 -16.72
CA LYS A 95 -17.05 -1.31 -17.73
C LYS A 95 -16.71 -2.63 -17.10
N LYS A 96 -17.30 -3.72 -17.58
CA LYS A 96 -16.89 -5.07 -17.22
C LYS A 96 -15.39 -5.24 -17.46
N THR A 97 -14.66 -5.61 -16.43
CA THR A 97 -13.20 -5.54 -16.39
C THR A 97 -12.67 -6.71 -15.57
N ASN A 98 -11.73 -7.43 -16.13
CA ASN A 98 -11.11 -8.55 -15.45
C ASN A 98 -9.73 -8.21 -14.89
N CYS A 99 -9.39 -8.93 -13.83
CA CYS A 99 -8.06 -8.93 -13.21
C CYS A 99 -7.70 -10.34 -12.72
N ASP A 100 -6.44 -10.54 -12.40
CA ASP A 100 -5.98 -11.58 -11.48
C ASP A 100 -5.45 -10.94 -10.20
N CYS A 101 -5.01 -11.73 -9.23
CA CYS A 101 -4.53 -11.19 -7.96
C CYS A 101 -3.34 -10.23 -8.13
N SER A 102 -2.43 -10.52 -9.05
CA SER A 102 -1.23 -9.71 -9.28
C SER A 102 -1.52 -8.44 -10.08
N SER A 103 -2.34 -8.49 -11.11
CA SER A 103 -2.73 -7.31 -11.88
C SER A 103 -3.62 -6.36 -11.06
N LEU A 104 -4.50 -6.89 -10.20
CA LEU A 104 -5.24 -6.07 -9.27
C LEU A 104 -4.30 -5.37 -8.27
N LEU A 105 -3.36 -6.11 -7.68
CA LEU A 105 -2.35 -5.53 -6.79
C LEU A 105 -1.53 -4.43 -7.48
N ARG A 106 -1.09 -4.65 -8.73
CA ARG A 106 -0.40 -3.63 -9.53
C ARG A 106 -1.26 -2.37 -9.67
N ARG A 107 -2.54 -2.52 -10.01
CA ARG A 107 -3.44 -1.38 -10.17
C ARG A 107 -3.69 -0.64 -8.86
N VAL A 108 -3.92 -1.37 -7.76
CA VAL A 108 -4.02 -0.81 -6.40
C VAL A 108 -2.75 -0.02 -6.05
N PHE A 109 -1.57 -0.60 -6.29
CA PHE A 109 -0.30 0.07 -6.04
C PHE A 109 -0.15 1.35 -6.86
N THR A 110 -0.46 1.30 -8.15
CA THR A 110 -0.40 2.45 -9.08
C THR A 110 -1.32 3.58 -8.60
N GLU A 111 -2.57 3.28 -8.27
CA GLU A 111 -3.52 4.30 -7.81
C GLU A 111 -3.20 4.82 -6.41
N THR A 112 -2.50 4.03 -5.59
CA THR A 112 -2.00 4.44 -4.29
C THR A 112 -0.89 5.46 -4.41
N THR A 113 0.10 5.18 -5.24
CA THR A 113 1.39 5.89 -5.27
C THR A 113 1.51 6.90 -6.41
N GLY A 114 0.69 6.76 -7.46
CA GLY A 114 0.85 7.46 -8.73
C GLY A 114 1.97 6.89 -9.62
N MET A 115 2.64 5.80 -9.19
CA MET A 115 3.71 5.13 -9.92
C MET A 115 3.25 3.74 -10.35
N ASP A 116 3.31 3.43 -11.64
CA ASP A 116 3.15 2.06 -12.12
C ASP A 116 4.47 1.30 -11.93
N PRO A 117 4.51 0.24 -11.10
CA PRO A 117 5.72 -0.54 -10.87
C PRO A 117 6.13 -1.42 -12.07
N GLY A 118 5.33 -1.42 -13.13
CA GLY A 118 5.52 -2.29 -14.29
C GLY A 118 4.76 -3.61 -14.16
N ASN A 119 4.79 -4.40 -15.23
CA ASN A 119 4.10 -5.70 -15.24
C ASN A 119 4.84 -6.70 -14.36
N PHE A 120 4.09 -7.37 -13.50
CA PHE A 120 4.57 -8.49 -12.68
C PHE A 120 3.50 -9.57 -12.53
N THR A 121 3.93 -10.73 -12.12
CA THR A 121 3.10 -11.83 -11.64
C THR A 121 3.38 -12.05 -10.16
N THR A 122 2.73 -13.01 -9.54
CA THR A 122 3.05 -13.39 -8.15
C THR A 122 4.48 -13.94 -7.99
N GLU A 123 5.12 -14.36 -9.10
CA GLU A 123 6.50 -14.85 -9.11
C GLU A 123 7.52 -13.79 -8.69
N ASP A 124 7.36 -12.57 -9.20
CA ASP A 124 8.31 -11.47 -9.08
C ASP A 124 7.76 -10.25 -8.34
N ALA A 125 6.46 -10.25 -8.01
CA ALA A 125 5.77 -9.14 -7.34
C ALA A 125 6.56 -8.56 -6.15
N ARG A 126 7.11 -9.44 -5.29
CA ARG A 126 7.88 -8.98 -4.12
C ARG A 126 9.12 -8.19 -4.54
N THR A 127 9.87 -8.70 -5.50
CA THR A 127 11.11 -8.07 -6.00
C THR A 127 10.80 -6.74 -6.67
N VAL A 128 9.80 -6.72 -7.55
CA VAL A 128 9.38 -5.51 -8.28
C VAL A 128 8.90 -4.43 -7.31
N LEU A 129 8.05 -4.77 -6.34
CA LEU A 129 7.54 -3.80 -5.38
C LEU A 129 8.63 -3.25 -4.45
N LEU A 130 9.57 -4.10 -3.99
CA LEU A 130 10.72 -3.65 -3.20
C LEU A 130 11.64 -2.71 -4.00
N ALA A 131 11.85 -2.98 -5.29
CA ALA A 131 12.68 -2.16 -6.16
C ALA A 131 12.13 -0.73 -6.36
N THR A 132 10.83 -0.49 -6.08
CA THR A 132 10.26 0.87 -6.09
C THR A 132 10.81 1.77 -4.99
N GLY A 133 11.40 1.21 -3.94
CA GLY A 133 11.85 1.95 -2.75
C GLY A 133 10.71 2.50 -1.87
N LEU A 134 9.45 2.19 -2.17
CA LEU A 134 8.27 2.71 -1.45
C LEU A 134 7.81 1.78 -0.32
N VAL A 135 8.24 0.52 -0.34
CA VAL A 135 7.85 -0.51 0.62
C VAL A 135 9.06 -1.21 1.24
N GLN A 136 8.87 -1.78 2.40
CA GLN A 136 9.84 -2.63 3.12
C GLN A 136 9.24 -3.98 3.44
N SER A 137 10.10 -4.99 3.63
CA SER A 137 9.69 -6.30 4.12
C SER A 137 9.30 -6.25 5.59
N ILE A 138 8.26 -6.99 5.96
CA ILE A 138 7.82 -7.13 7.35
C ILE A 138 7.69 -8.61 7.74
N ILE A 139 7.79 -8.89 9.04
CA ILE A 139 7.44 -10.19 9.61
C ILE A 139 5.91 -10.27 9.66
N VAL A 140 5.35 -11.33 9.10
CA VAL A 140 3.89 -11.53 9.04
C VAL A 140 3.43 -12.35 10.24
N SER A 141 2.60 -11.73 11.07
CA SER A 141 1.75 -12.36 12.07
C SER A 141 0.45 -11.57 12.15
N GLU A 142 -0.67 -12.17 12.53
CA GLU A 142 -1.95 -11.46 12.61
C GLU A 142 -1.86 -10.23 13.51
N SER A 143 -1.12 -10.33 14.62
CA SER A 143 -0.90 -9.24 15.57
C SER A 143 -0.04 -8.09 15.02
N ASN A 144 0.81 -8.36 14.03
CA ASN A 144 1.71 -7.37 13.42
C ASN A 144 1.15 -6.72 12.15
N LEU A 145 0.13 -7.35 11.54
CA LEU A 145 -0.47 -6.83 10.31
C LEU A 145 -1.19 -5.51 10.56
N GLN A 146 -0.97 -4.57 9.65
CA GLN A 146 -1.59 -3.25 9.66
C GLN A 146 -2.34 -3.00 8.34
N VAL A 147 -3.33 -2.13 8.41
CA VAL A 147 -4.06 -1.67 7.22
C VAL A 147 -3.08 -1.21 6.13
N GLY A 148 -3.28 -1.68 4.90
CA GLY A 148 -2.45 -1.38 3.75
C GLY A 148 -1.20 -2.27 3.58
N ASP A 149 -0.98 -3.25 4.48
CA ASP A 149 0.08 -4.24 4.26
C ASP A 149 -0.24 -5.11 3.04
N ILE A 150 0.77 -5.39 2.24
CA ILE A 150 0.68 -6.25 1.07
C ILE A 150 1.19 -7.64 1.44
N LEU A 151 0.43 -8.67 1.12
CA LEU A 151 0.75 -10.07 1.37
C LEU A 151 0.98 -10.80 0.05
N ILE A 152 2.10 -11.51 -0.06
CA ILE A 152 2.45 -12.34 -1.22
C ILE A 152 2.81 -13.72 -0.69
N SER A 153 2.14 -14.77 -1.16
CA SER A 153 2.42 -16.13 -0.69
C SER A 153 3.86 -16.54 -1.02
N LYS A 154 4.51 -17.28 -0.11
CA LYS A 154 5.92 -17.69 -0.30
C LYS A 154 6.13 -18.59 -1.52
N LYS A 155 5.13 -19.37 -1.91
CA LYS A 155 5.13 -20.12 -3.19
C LYS A 155 4.56 -19.31 -4.36
N LYS A 156 4.45 -17.98 -4.22
CA LYS A 156 4.18 -17.06 -5.33
C LYS A 156 2.88 -17.40 -6.09
N SER A 157 1.87 -17.89 -5.38
CA SER A 157 0.60 -18.34 -5.97
C SER A 157 -0.56 -17.40 -5.73
N HIS A 158 -0.40 -16.44 -4.81
CA HIS A 158 -1.45 -15.50 -4.44
C HIS A 158 -0.89 -14.22 -3.81
N CYS A 159 -1.63 -13.12 -3.95
CA CYS A 159 -1.37 -11.88 -3.23
C CYS A 159 -2.67 -11.22 -2.75
N ALA A 160 -2.56 -10.45 -1.68
CA ALA A 160 -3.68 -9.76 -1.05
C ALA A 160 -3.21 -8.45 -0.39
N VAL A 161 -4.15 -7.62 0.01
CA VAL A 161 -3.91 -6.39 0.80
C VAL A 161 -4.71 -6.47 2.08
N VAL A 162 -4.11 -6.09 3.21
CA VAL A 162 -4.81 -5.94 4.49
C VAL A 162 -5.72 -4.71 4.40
N VAL A 163 -7.03 -4.93 4.46
CA VAL A 163 -8.05 -3.88 4.29
C VAL A 163 -8.68 -3.44 5.61
N LEU A 164 -8.65 -4.30 6.61
CA LEU A 164 -9.08 -4.02 7.98
C LEU A 164 -8.12 -4.72 8.93
N GLY A 165 -7.76 -4.08 10.04
CA GLY A 165 -6.83 -4.65 11.00
C GLY A 165 -6.27 -3.61 11.95
N ASN A 166 -5.10 -3.86 12.51
CA ASN A 166 -4.42 -2.89 13.34
C ASN A 166 -4.10 -1.65 12.50
N THR A 167 -4.59 -0.51 12.91
CA THR A 167 -4.17 0.76 12.34
C THR A 167 -2.77 1.09 12.85
N PRO A 168 -1.91 1.72 12.02
CA PRO A 168 -0.73 2.36 12.57
C PRO A 168 -1.23 3.30 13.67
N GLU A 169 -0.77 3.12 14.89
CA GLU A 169 -1.29 3.87 16.04
C GLU A 169 -1.28 5.37 15.74
N ASP A 170 -2.42 6.02 15.95
CA ASP A 170 -2.55 7.48 15.89
C ASP A 170 -1.59 8.21 16.85
N LYS A 171 -1.05 7.51 17.86
CA LYS A 171 0.04 7.99 18.72
C LYS A 171 1.30 8.45 17.98
N LYS A 172 1.51 8.00 16.72
CA LYS A 172 2.61 8.50 15.87
C LYS A 172 2.28 9.81 15.15
N LYS A 173 1.01 10.20 15.03
CA LYS A 173 0.62 11.47 14.38
C LYS A 173 1.18 12.69 15.10
N GLU A 174 1.25 12.66 16.42
CA GLU A 174 1.83 13.78 17.22
C GLU A 174 3.35 13.81 17.18
N SER A 175 4.00 12.67 16.96
CA SER A 175 5.46 12.55 16.98
C SER A 175 6.13 12.73 15.62
N TYR A 176 5.37 12.74 14.54
CA TYR A 176 5.89 12.84 13.16
C TYR A 176 5.27 14.02 12.43
N TYR A 177 6.03 14.59 11.50
CA TYR A 177 5.50 15.57 10.55
C TYR A 177 4.55 14.90 9.56
N PRO A 178 3.52 15.64 9.06
CA PRO A 178 2.73 15.19 7.91
C PRO A 178 3.63 14.96 6.69
N THR A 179 3.23 14.04 5.82
CA THR A 179 3.97 13.75 4.59
C THR A 179 3.99 14.97 3.66
N TYR A 180 5.17 15.34 3.16
CA TYR A 180 5.33 16.39 2.17
C TYR A 180 5.24 15.82 0.75
N PHE A 181 4.22 16.22 -0.01
CA PHE A 181 3.98 15.78 -1.38
C PHE A 181 4.55 16.73 -2.45
N GLY A 182 5.21 17.80 -2.05
CA GLY A 182 5.76 18.80 -2.96
C GLY A 182 7.00 18.30 -3.72
N ARG A 183 7.27 18.93 -4.87
CA ARG A 183 8.45 18.64 -5.71
C ARG A 183 9.71 19.37 -5.27
N GLY A 184 9.61 20.27 -4.30
CA GLY A 184 10.72 21.08 -3.81
C GLY A 184 11.87 20.24 -3.24
N THR A 185 13.06 20.82 -3.26
CA THR A 185 14.31 20.25 -2.73
C THR A 185 14.78 20.90 -1.44
N SER A 186 14.08 21.94 -0.96
CA SER A 186 14.39 22.63 0.29
C SER A 186 13.66 22.00 1.45
N ILE A 187 14.38 21.53 2.47
CA ILE A 187 13.80 21.04 3.72
C ILE A 187 13.09 22.17 4.49
N VAL A 188 13.58 23.41 4.41
CA VAL A 188 12.98 24.58 5.07
C VAL A 188 11.56 24.79 4.53
N SER A 189 11.43 25.01 3.22
CA SER A 189 10.12 25.21 2.58
C SER A 189 9.19 23.99 2.73
N ALA A 190 9.75 22.80 2.75
CA ALA A 190 8.95 21.58 2.95
C ALA A 190 8.40 21.49 4.38
N LEU A 191 9.19 21.84 5.41
CA LEU A 191 8.74 21.91 6.81
C LEU A 191 7.66 22.97 6.99
N GLU A 192 7.83 24.17 6.42
CA GLU A 192 6.81 25.23 6.43
C GLU A 192 5.49 24.74 5.81
N THR A 193 5.57 24.06 4.67
CA THR A 193 4.38 23.51 3.97
C THR A 193 3.62 22.50 4.83
N VAL A 194 4.30 21.74 5.68
CA VAL A 194 3.66 20.76 6.59
C VAL A 194 3.31 21.34 7.95
N GLY A 195 3.41 22.68 8.10
CA GLY A 195 2.94 23.42 9.27
C GLY A 195 3.97 23.65 10.36
N GLU A 196 5.27 23.38 10.11
CA GLU A 196 6.32 23.74 11.06
C GLU A 196 6.57 25.25 11.04
N LYS A 197 6.49 25.86 12.22
CA LYS A 197 6.66 27.33 12.37
C LYS A 197 8.11 27.73 12.59
N ASP A 198 8.90 26.87 13.22
CA ASP A 198 10.32 27.10 13.45
C ASP A 198 11.18 26.25 12.54
N THR A 199 11.61 26.82 11.41
CA THR A 199 12.51 26.18 10.46
C THR A 199 13.96 26.61 10.60
N SER A 200 14.33 27.23 11.74
CA SER A 200 15.68 27.67 12.03
C SER A 200 16.68 26.50 12.01
N PHE A 201 17.95 26.84 11.84
CA PHE A 201 19.03 25.85 11.92
C PHE A 201 19.02 25.09 13.26
N ALA A 202 18.80 25.81 14.38
CA ALA A 202 18.77 25.24 15.72
C ALA A 202 17.64 24.21 15.87
N HIS A 203 16.46 24.50 15.33
CA HIS A 203 15.33 23.57 15.37
C HIS A 203 15.54 22.38 14.44
N ARG A 204 16.02 22.59 13.20
CA ARG A 204 16.38 21.49 12.30
C ARG A 204 17.45 20.56 12.88
N LYS A 205 18.38 21.08 13.68
CA LYS A 205 19.36 20.29 14.42
C LYS A 205 18.68 19.37 15.44
N LYS A 206 17.68 19.86 16.18
CA LYS A 206 16.88 19.02 17.10
C LYS A 206 16.12 17.95 16.33
N ILE A 207 15.46 18.31 15.21
CA ILE A 207 14.80 17.36 14.33
C ILE A 207 15.77 16.29 13.86
N ALA A 208 16.98 16.65 13.40
CA ALA A 208 17.98 15.70 12.95
C ALA A 208 18.36 14.69 14.05
N PHE A 209 18.61 15.19 15.27
CA PHE A 209 18.93 14.30 16.41
C PHE A 209 17.75 13.38 16.77
N ALA A 210 16.50 13.86 16.74
CA ALA A 210 15.32 13.04 16.94
C ALA A 210 15.18 11.93 15.86
N ASN A 211 15.81 12.13 14.69
CA ASN A 211 15.84 11.18 13.58
C ASN A 211 17.15 10.37 13.48
N GLY A 212 17.95 10.34 14.55
CA GLY A 212 19.09 9.45 14.66
C GLY A 212 20.41 9.98 14.08
N PHE A 213 20.48 11.27 13.72
CA PHE A 213 21.74 11.88 13.33
C PHE A 213 22.63 12.04 14.56
N LYS A 214 23.89 11.63 14.47
CA LYS A 214 24.87 11.84 15.54
C LYS A 214 25.45 13.25 15.55
N SER A 215 25.41 13.93 14.41
CA SER A 215 25.78 15.34 14.20
C SER A 215 24.91 15.92 13.13
N TYR A 216 24.77 17.25 13.12
CA TYR A 216 24.06 17.97 12.07
C TYR A 216 24.68 19.34 11.88
N SER A 217 25.16 19.59 10.69
CA SER A 217 25.83 20.83 10.26
C SER A 217 25.03 21.60 9.20
N GLY A 218 23.86 21.10 8.80
CA GLY A 218 23.00 21.70 7.80
C GLY A 218 23.52 21.56 6.37
N THR A 219 24.37 20.58 6.11
CA THR A 219 24.86 20.30 4.75
C THR A 219 23.73 19.93 3.81
N ILE A 220 23.95 20.06 2.51
CA ILE A 220 22.99 19.68 1.48
C ILE A 220 22.57 18.21 1.67
N LYS A 221 23.52 17.30 1.91
CA LYS A 221 23.26 15.87 2.10
C LYS A 221 22.35 15.62 3.31
N GLU A 222 22.63 16.24 4.44
CA GLU A 222 21.82 16.09 5.66
C GLU A 222 20.40 16.63 5.45
N ASN A 223 20.28 17.81 4.84
CA ASN A 223 18.99 18.42 4.54
C ASN A 223 18.15 17.57 3.55
N LEU A 224 18.78 16.99 2.52
CA LEU A 224 18.11 16.07 1.59
C LEU A 224 17.67 14.77 2.30
N THR A 225 18.45 14.28 3.26
CA THR A 225 18.06 13.12 4.06
C THR A 225 16.82 13.40 4.91
N LEU A 226 16.79 14.55 5.61
CA LEU A 226 15.60 14.98 6.36
C LEU A 226 14.39 15.17 5.44
N LEU A 227 14.60 15.77 4.25
CA LEU A 227 13.55 15.94 3.25
C LEU A 227 13.02 14.59 2.75
N THR A 228 13.89 13.61 2.56
CA THR A 228 13.49 12.24 2.20
C THR A 228 12.62 11.64 3.31
N TYR A 229 13.02 11.75 4.57
CA TYR A 229 12.20 11.27 5.69
C TYR A 229 10.84 11.99 5.74
N LEU A 230 10.81 13.30 5.48
CA LEU A 230 9.57 14.07 5.43
C LEU A 230 8.67 13.61 4.27
N LYS A 231 9.22 13.41 3.07
CA LYS A 231 8.49 12.87 1.91
C LYS A 231 7.96 11.46 2.14
N CYS A 232 8.65 10.67 2.95
CA CYS A 232 8.21 9.33 3.34
C CYS A 232 7.26 9.32 4.56
N GLY A 233 6.93 10.47 5.16
CA GLY A 233 6.13 10.55 6.39
C GLY A 233 6.83 9.93 7.61
N GLN A 234 8.16 9.90 7.60
CA GLN A 234 9.01 9.28 8.62
C GLN A 234 9.80 10.30 9.43
N LEU A 235 9.67 11.58 9.14
CA LEU A 235 10.38 12.62 9.87
C LEU A 235 9.74 12.84 11.24
N LYS A 236 10.46 12.47 12.30
CA LYS A 236 10.05 12.73 13.68
C LYS A 236 10.18 14.21 14.00
N LYS A 237 9.22 14.73 14.75
CA LYS A 237 9.32 16.06 15.37
C LYS A 237 10.38 16.05 16.48
N ALA A 238 10.92 17.21 16.78
CA ALA A 238 11.88 17.41 17.86
C ALA A 238 11.20 17.52 19.22
#